data_e977d9107739e24cddd77c0385215e14
#
_entry.id   e977d9107739e24cddd77c0385215e14
#
_cell.length_a   1.000
_cell.length_b   1.000
_cell.length_c   1.000
_cell.angle_alpha   90.00
_cell.angle_beta   90.00
_cell.angle_gamma   90.00
#
_symmetry.space_group_name_H-M   'P 1'
#
loop_
_entity.id
_entity.type
_entity.pdbx_description
1 polymer ?
#
loop_
_entity_poly.entity_id
_entity_poly.type
_entity_poly.pdbx_seq_one_letter_code
_entity_poly.pdbx_strand_id
1 'polypeptide(L)'
;MKTTRKIIITMLCALCIILGTSYFLGMAYFQTHFKIGTTINGFHCAFKTVDEAEALLSKEVSSYAIAIDTRNGGVEKLTAKDVGMTFNGKEGLVDIINNQDYRLWFMPEIKEHNLDEESYAIDSAKIQKAIAKLKCMHNMVSPESARIIDTDGFYQVAQQVIGTELDREKAKQVIETSIRQWHKSVNLEDKGCYKEAEKTDEKELQKQCDFLNSIKDVIITYDFGDRKETVDVETIRKNMLSKDFKLSQKKIEEYVKSLAEKYDTIGNERSFVTYDNRTSSISGGDYGWQIDIKKTAQDLKQMITDKTIDVVNPTYSQSTVSRNSDDIGHSYLEIDKSHGSVVLYVDGNPVVQCQARLGTDISSGFYRLKLREAAAEDGTKNIMYFGDGAVYQFDDAAAMPGFSGNEDISATATSNGVRQGCIAVDETSMNTIFTTFQDNWPIIVYDDSNITGQTTQGTE
;
A
#
# COMPACT_ATOMS: atom_id res chain seq x y z
N MET A 1 50.22 -16.62 -103.07
CA MET A 1 49.84 -15.38 -102.40
C MET A 1 48.43 -14.82 -102.68
N LYS A 2 47.97 -14.73 -103.96
CA LYS A 2 46.59 -14.18 -104.23
C LYS A 2 45.43 -15.03 -103.70
N THR A 3 45.55 -16.37 -103.72
CA THR A 3 44.50 -17.31 -103.24
C THR A 3 44.36 -17.30 -101.73
N THR A 4 45.53 -17.28 -101.03
CA THR A 4 45.55 -17.21 -99.56
C THR A 4 44.92 -15.90 -99.04
N ARG A 5 45.16 -14.78 -99.68
CA ARG A 5 44.58 -13.47 -99.35
C ARG A 5 43.07 -13.43 -99.59
N LYS A 6 42.57 -14.10 -100.65
CA LYS A 6 41.08 -14.24 -100.83
C LYS A 6 40.45 -15.06 -99.76
N ILE A 7 41.03 -16.20 -99.31
CA ILE A 7 40.51 -17.07 -98.23
C ILE A 7 40.47 -16.31 -96.92
N ILE A 8 41.57 -15.57 -96.59
CA ILE A 8 41.59 -14.76 -95.34
C ILE A 8 40.51 -13.68 -95.37
N ILE A 9 40.31 -12.97 -96.52
CA ILE A 9 39.27 -11.97 -96.62
C ILE A 9 37.87 -12.60 -96.48
N THR A 10 37.62 -13.74 -97.17
CA THR A 10 36.35 -14.45 -97.01
C THR A 10 36.09 -14.92 -95.59
N MET A 11 37.10 -15.44 -94.86
CA MET A 11 37.01 -15.79 -93.45
C MET A 11 36.71 -14.57 -92.57
N LEU A 12 37.36 -13.42 -92.83
CA LEU A 12 37.13 -12.18 -92.08
C LEU A 12 35.72 -11.63 -92.35
N CYS A 13 35.23 -11.67 -93.58
CA CYS A 13 33.87 -11.29 -93.94
C CYS A 13 32.83 -12.22 -93.27
N ALA A 14 33.07 -13.54 -93.27
CA ALA A 14 32.21 -14.49 -92.57
C ALA A 14 32.18 -14.24 -91.09
N LEU A 15 33.34 -13.96 -90.48
CA LEU A 15 33.45 -13.61 -89.08
C LEU A 15 32.70 -12.30 -88.71
N CYS A 16 32.83 -11.27 -89.58
CA CYS A 16 32.08 -10.02 -89.41
C CYS A 16 30.55 -10.23 -89.48
N ILE A 17 30.11 -11.08 -90.42
CA ILE A 17 28.69 -11.42 -90.57
C ILE A 17 28.20 -12.17 -89.34
N ILE A 18 28.96 -13.15 -88.83
CA ILE A 18 28.61 -13.90 -87.65
C ILE A 18 28.54 -12.95 -86.39
N LEU A 19 29.56 -12.11 -86.25
CA LEU A 19 29.58 -11.16 -85.10
C LEU A 19 28.45 -10.14 -85.21
N GLY A 20 28.21 -9.60 -86.45
CA GLY A 20 27.09 -8.68 -86.64
C GLY A 20 25.73 -9.34 -86.37
N THR A 21 25.55 -10.57 -86.88
CA THR A 21 24.31 -11.31 -86.66
C THR A 21 24.11 -11.62 -85.13
N SER A 22 25.18 -12.09 -84.51
CA SER A 22 25.13 -12.34 -83.02
C SER A 22 24.83 -11.07 -82.27
N TYR A 23 25.38 -9.92 -82.67
CA TYR A 23 25.12 -8.64 -82.03
C TYR A 23 23.64 -8.23 -82.15
N PHE A 24 23.05 -8.31 -83.34
CA PHE A 24 21.64 -7.96 -83.59
C PHE A 24 20.69 -8.95 -82.91
N LEU A 25 21.00 -10.24 -82.89
CA LEU A 25 20.23 -11.25 -82.19
C LEU A 25 20.30 -11.00 -80.68
N GLY A 26 21.47 -10.67 -80.13
CA GLY A 26 21.60 -10.29 -78.72
C GLY A 26 20.82 -9.02 -78.43
N MET A 27 20.89 -7.99 -79.24
CA MET A 27 20.05 -6.79 -79.10
C MET A 27 18.56 -7.13 -79.06
N ALA A 28 18.04 -7.94 -79.94
CA ALA A 28 16.65 -8.34 -80.03
C ALA A 28 16.25 -9.17 -78.79
N TYR A 29 17.11 -10.06 -78.32
CA TYR A 29 16.90 -10.85 -77.12
C TYR A 29 16.79 -9.99 -75.87
N PHE A 30 17.75 -9.08 -75.60
CA PHE A 30 17.80 -8.23 -74.46
C PHE A 30 16.84 -7.04 -74.46
N GLN A 31 16.03 -6.86 -75.53
CA GLN A 31 14.85 -5.98 -75.48
C GLN A 31 13.75 -6.51 -74.56
N THR A 32 13.70 -7.82 -74.36
CA THR A 32 12.66 -8.50 -73.53
C THR A 32 13.24 -9.26 -72.39
N HIS A 33 14.58 -9.34 -72.25
CA HIS A 33 15.26 -10.06 -71.15
C HIS A 33 16.23 -9.13 -70.43
N PHE A 34 16.36 -9.31 -69.09
CA PHE A 34 17.33 -8.56 -68.33
C PHE A 34 18.76 -8.89 -68.72
N LYS A 35 19.62 -7.87 -68.78
CA LYS A 35 21.03 -7.98 -69.14
C LYS A 35 21.81 -8.91 -68.18
N ILE A 36 22.99 -9.32 -68.75
CA ILE A 36 23.97 -10.09 -67.99
C ILE A 36 24.33 -9.34 -66.69
N GLY A 37 24.32 -10.01 -65.57
CA GLY A 37 24.67 -9.45 -64.22
C GLY A 37 23.57 -8.68 -63.53
N THR A 38 22.38 -8.52 -64.15
CA THR A 38 21.27 -7.84 -63.50
C THR A 38 20.87 -8.55 -62.19
N THR A 39 20.88 -7.80 -61.10
CA THR A 39 20.36 -8.18 -59.80
C THR A 39 19.26 -7.21 -59.37
N ILE A 40 18.16 -7.76 -58.85
CA ILE A 40 17.00 -6.98 -58.39
C ILE A 40 16.70 -7.41 -56.97
N ASN A 41 16.81 -6.48 -56.02
CA ASN A 41 16.68 -6.74 -54.59
C ASN A 41 17.51 -7.96 -54.10
N GLY A 42 18.76 -8.07 -54.61
CA GLY A 42 19.67 -9.16 -54.29
C GLY A 42 19.45 -10.46 -55.07
N PHE A 43 18.43 -10.57 -55.92
CA PHE A 43 18.13 -11.78 -56.69
C PHE A 43 18.64 -11.67 -58.13
N HIS A 44 19.29 -12.73 -58.61
CA HIS A 44 19.82 -12.79 -59.97
C HIS A 44 18.70 -12.93 -60.99
N CYS A 45 18.45 -11.85 -61.72
CA CYS A 45 17.43 -11.77 -62.77
C CYS A 45 18.01 -11.80 -64.21
N ALA A 46 19.31 -11.91 -64.37
CA ALA A 46 19.98 -12.00 -65.68
C ALA A 46 19.33 -13.06 -66.62
N PHE A 47 19.12 -12.75 -67.89
CA PHE A 47 18.49 -13.61 -68.86
C PHE A 47 17.03 -13.95 -68.63
N LYS A 48 16.36 -13.39 -67.64
CA LYS A 48 14.93 -13.60 -67.38
C LYS A 48 14.10 -12.54 -68.08
N THR A 49 12.91 -12.90 -68.51
CA THR A 49 11.86 -11.95 -68.87
C THR A 49 11.29 -11.27 -67.66
N VAL A 50 10.47 -10.23 -67.85
CA VAL A 50 9.73 -9.60 -66.73
C VAL A 50 8.87 -10.62 -65.98
N ASP A 51 8.13 -11.49 -66.72
CA ASP A 51 7.25 -12.49 -66.10
C ASP A 51 8.03 -13.56 -65.32
N GLU A 52 9.21 -13.97 -65.81
CA GLU A 52 10.09 -14.90 -65.10
C GLU A 52 10.72 -14.29 -63.87
N ALA A 53 11.08 -13.02 -63.90
CA ALA A 53 11.59 -12.27 -62.77
C ALA A 53 10.47 -12.02 -61.73
N GLU A 54 9.26 -11.68 -62.16
CA GLU A 54 8.07 -11.56 -61.32
C GLU A 54 7.78 -12.88 -60.61
N ALA A 55 7.80 -14.00 -61.36
CA ALA A 55 7.58 -15.33 -60.77
C ALA A 55 8.67 -15.71 -59.75
N LEU A 56 9.95 -15.37 -60.01
CA LEU A 56 11.05 -15.57 -59.06
C LEU A 56 10.85 -14.79 -57.79
N LEU A 57 10.62 -13.47 -57.87
CA LEU A 57 10.43 -12.61 -56.74
C LEU A 57 9.16 -12.96 -55.97
N SER A 58 8.06 -13.27 -56.66
CA SER A 58 6.83 -13.77 -55.99
C SER A 58 7.05 -15.05 -55.23
N LYS A 59 7.86 -15.97 -55.76
CA LYS A 59 8.22 -17.22 -55.07
C LYS A 59 9.05 -16.93 -53.82
N GLU A 60 10.03 -16.05 -53.90
CA GLU A 60 10.85 -15.66 -52.76
C GLU A 60 10.01 -14.97 -51.69
N VAL A 61 9.14 -14.04 -52.06
CA VAL A 61 8.19 -13.40 -51.13
C VAL A 61 7.30 -14.43 -50.46
N SER A 62 6.75 -15.38 -51.24
CA SER A 62 5.87 -16.45 -50.69
C SER A 62 6.61 -17.42 -49.77
N SER A 63 7.93 -17.54 -49.89
CA SER A 63 8.78 -18.36 -49.04
C SER A 63 9.14 -17.67 -47.72
N TYR A 64 8.84 -16.40 -47.56
CA TYR A 64 9.14 -15.64 -46.36
C TYR A 64 8.44 -16.26 -45.16
N ALA A 65 9.18 -16.34 -44.06
CA ALA A 65 8.64 -16.66 -42.75
C ALA A 65 9.51 -16.00 -41.70
N ILE A 66 8.88 -15.56 -40.63
CA ILE A 66 9.53 -15.05 -39.44
C ILE A 66 9.33 -16.02 -38.25
N ALA A 67 10.42 -16.34 -37.58
CA ALA A 67 10.40 -17.05 -36.30
C ALA A 67 10.25 -16.03 -35.14
N ILE A 68 9.34 -16.28 -34.27
CA ILE A 68 9.07 -15.46 -33.07
C ILE A 68 9.51 -16.27 -31.87
N ASP A 69 10.67 -15.90 -31.33
CA ASP A 69 11.24 -16.56 -30.16
C ASP A 69 10.58 -15.98 -28.90
N THR A 70 10.03 -16.87 -28.08
CA THR A 70 9.31 -16.53 -26.85
C THR A 70 10.10 -17.00 -25.63
N ARG A 71 9.77 -16.45 -24.46
CA ARG A 71 10.33 -16.87 -23.18
C ARG A 71 10.19 -18.39 -23.02
N ASN A 72 11.12 -19.01 -22.31
CA ASN A 72 11.20 -20.47 -22.08
C ASN A 72 11.48 -21.30 -23.36
N GLY A 73 12.11 -20.71 -24.38
CA GLY A 73 12.55 -21.42 -25.58
C GLY A 73 11.43 -21.81 -26.56
N GLY A 74 10.26 -21.25 -26.40
CA GLY A 74 9.18 -21.40 -27.37
C GLY A 74 9.48 -20.67 -28.67
N VAL A 75 9.17 -21.27 -29.82
CA VAL A 75 9.29 -20.65 -31.13
C VAL A 75 7.97 -20.78 -31.87
N GLU A 76 7.41 -19.65 -32.27
CA GLU A 76 6.24 -19.60 -33.15
C GLU A 76 6.64 -19.05 -34.52
N LYS A 77 5.84 -19.29 -35.56
CA LYS A 77 6.19 -18.94 -36.93
C LYS A 77 5.00 -18.30 -37.60
N LEU A 78 5.27 -17.19 -38.31
CA LEU A 78 4.33 -16.59 -39.25
C LEU A 78 4.92 -16.65 -40.63
N THR A 79 4.11 -17.06 -41.64
CA THR A 79 4.47 -17.17 -43.02
C THR A 79 3.97 -15.97 -43.82
N ALA A 80 4.50 -15.78 -45.04
CA ALA A 80 4.02 -14.75 -45.98
C ALA A 80 2.49 -14.81 -46.17
N LYS A 81 1.92 -16.03 -46.22
CA LYS A 81 0.48 -16.26 -46.36
C LYS A 81 -0.28 -15.72 -45.16
N ASP A 82 0.24 -15.95 -43.95
CA ASP A 82 -0.43 -15.53 -42.70
C ASP A 82 -0.52 -14.01 -42.58
N VAL A 83 0.50 -13.31 -43.06
CA VAL A 83 0.59 -11.83 -43.02
C VAL A 83 0.13 -11.16 -44.31
N GLY A 84 -0.34 -11.93 -45.28
CA GLY A 84 -0.83 -11.41 -46.57
C GLY A 84 0.22 -10.70 -47.39
N MET A 85 1.48 -11.18 -47.36
CA MET A 85 2.58 -10.61 -48.09
C MET A 85 2.54 -11.09 -49.54
N THR A 86 2.55 -10.15 -50.47
CA THR A 86 2.51 -10.42 -51.91
C THR A 86 3.48 -9.50 -52.66
N PHE A 87 4.00 -9.98 -53.79
CA PHE A 87 4.82 -9.18 -54.70
C PHE A 87 3.92 -8.52 -55.74
N ASN A 88 3.99 -7.20 -55.89
CA ASN A 88 3.21 -6.39 -56.83
C ASN A 88 4.13 -5.50 -57.69
N GLY A 89 5.42 -5.81 -57.78
CA GLY A 89 6.45 -4.97 -58.40
C GLY A 89 6.61 -5.15 -59.89
N LYS A 90 5.60 -5.66 -60.63
CA LYS A 90 5.68 -5.89 -62.09
C LYS A 90 6.01 -4.61 -62.86
N GLU A 91 5.38 -3.47 -62.49
CA GLU A 91 5.64 -2.17 -63.12
C GLU A 91 7.10 -1.75 -62.95
N GLY A 92 7.67 -1.88 -61.77
CA GLY A 92 9.07 -1.59 -61.51
C GLY A 92 10.03 -2.50 -62.33
N LEU A 93 9.67 -3.77 -62.52
CA LEU A 93 10.41 -4.68 -63.38
C LEU A 93 10.37 -4.23 -64.86
N VAL A 94 9.21 -3.78 -65.31
CA VAL A 94 9.04 -3.20 -66.66
C VAL A 94 9.87 -1.94 -66.81
N ASP A 95 9.92 -1.08 -65.87
CA ASP A 95 10.72 0.13 -65.83
C ASP A 95 12.22 -0.17 -65.90
N ILE A 96 12.70 -1.16 -65.17
CA ILE A 96 14.11 -1.58 -65.20
C ILE A 96 14.48 -2.09 -66.54
N ILE A 97 13.67 -2.93 -67.23
CA ILE A 97 13.96 -3.50 -68.53
C ILE A 97 13.89 -2.43 -69.68
N ASN A 98 12.95 -1.50 -69.52
CA ASN A 98 12.81 -0.40 -70.49
C ASN A 98 13.97 0.61 -70.43
N ASN A 99 14.56 0.78 -69.22
CA ASN A 99 15.67 1.72 -69.06
C ASN A 99 17.05 1.07 -69.24
N GLN A 100 17.15 -0.25 -69.45
CA GLN A 100 18.44 -0.88 -69.72
C GLN A 100 18.92 -0.57 -71.14
N ASP A 101 20.23 -0.34 -71.29
CA ASP A 101 20.80 -0.19 -72.63
C ASP A 101 21.06 -1.58 -73.22
N TYR A 102 20.09 -2.08 -74.01
CA TYR A 102 20.16 -3.38 -74.68
C TYR A 102 21.20 -3.38 -75.85
N ARG A 103 21.71 -2.22 -76.26
CA ARG A 103 22.76 -2.13 -77.24
C ARG A 103 24.12 -2.57 -76.69
N LEU A 104 24.28 -2.41 -75.37
CA LEU A 104 25.47 -2.85 -74.67
C LEU A 104 25.20 -4.16 -73.92
N TRP A 105 24.42 -5.08 -74.48
CA TRP A 105 24.01 -6.32 -73.88
C TRP A 105 25.17 -7.21 -73.43
N PHE A 106 26.32 -7.17 -74.13
CA PHE A 106 27.55 -7.92 -73.84
C PHE A 106 28.31 -7.35 -72.62
N MET A 107 27.96 -6.16 -72.15
CA MET A 107 28.52 -5.56 -70.96
C MET A 107 27.65 -5.94 -69.74
N PRO A 108 28.23 -6.53 -68.70
CA PRO A 108 27.47 -6.89 -67.47
C PRO A 108 26.88 -5.64 -66.83
N GLU A 109 25.68 -5.77 -66.34
CA GLU A 109 25.07 -4.79 -65.41
C GLU A 109 25.72 -4.91 -64.04
N ILE A 110 26.37 -3.85 -63.55
CA ILE A 110 27.09 -3.83 -62.29
C ILE A 110 26.21 -3.24 -61.17
N LYS A 111 25.19 -2.47 -61.55
CA LYS A 111 24.30 -1.78 -60.65
C LYS A 111 23.22 -2.72 -60.14
N GLU A 112 23.09 -2.83 -58.80
CA GLU A 112 21.95 -3.47 -58.21
C GLU A 112 20.71 -2.57 -58.35
N HIS A 113 19.61 -3.16 -58.76
CA HIS A 113 18.31 -2.49 -58.84
C HIS A 113 17.51 -2.82 -57.61
N ASN A 114 17.01 -1.79 -56.92
CA ASN A 114 16.10 -1.94 -55.81
C ASN A 114 14.72 -1.46 -56.22
N LEU A 115 13.73 -2.31 -56.04
CA LEU A 115 12.34 -1.93 -56.22
C LEU A 115 11.86 -1.19 -54.98
N ASP A 116 10.95 -0.26 -55.17
CA ASP A 116 10.34 0.54 -54.10
C ASP A 116 9.54 -0.35 -53.14
N GLU A 117 9.36 0.13 -51.89
CA GLU A 117 8.58 -0.58 -50.86
C GLU A 117 7.15 -0.90 -51.32
N GLU A 118 6.57 -0.10 -52.20
CA GLU A 118 5.24 -0.31 -52.79
C GLU A 118 5.16 -1.57 -53.66
N SER A 119 6.30 -2.09 -54.13
CA SER A 119 6.41 -3.36 -54.85
C SER A 119 6.10 -4.58 -54.00
N TYR A 120 5.97 -4.40 -52.66
CA TYR A 120 5.61 -5.43 -51.70
C TYR A 120 4.36 -5.01 -50.96
N ALA A 121 3.25 -5.65 -51.24
CA ALA A 121 2.03 -5.43 -50.45
C ALA A 121 2.06 -6.28 -49.19
N ILE A 122 1.72 -5.67 -48.07
CA ILE A 122 1.58 -6.31 -46.78
C ILE A 122 0.21 -5.92 -46.21
N ASP A 123 -0.59 -6.92 -45.83
CA ASP A 123 -1.94 -6.71 -45.31
C ASP A 123 -1.90 -6.53 -43.78
N SER A 124 -1.97 -5.29 -43.32
CA SER A 124 -1.97 -4.95 -41.90
C SER A 124 -3.09 -5.64 -41.11
N ALA A 125 -4.26 -5.84 -41.71
CA ALA A 125 -5.36 -6.52 -41.04
C ALA A 125 -5.07 -8.03 -40.85
N LYS A 126 -4.40 -8.65 -41.84
CA LYS A 126 -3.95 -10.05 -41.72
C LYS A 126 -2.83 -10.18 -40.70
N ILE A 127 -1.86 -9.25 -40.65
CA ILE A 127 -0.81 -9.22 -39.65
C ILE A 127 -1.45 -9.22 -38.25
N GLN A 128 -2.36 -8.29 -37.96
CA GLN A 128 -3.01 -8.19 -36.64
C GLN A 128 -3.75 -9.47 -36.26
N LYS A 129 -4.46 -10.07 -37.25
CA LYS A 129 -5.16 -11.35 -37.01
C LYS A 129 -4.19 -12.52 -36.81
N ALA A 130 -3.06 -12.53 -37.53
CA ALA A 130 -2.05 -13.58 -37.38
C ALA A 130 -1.36 -13.49 -36.01
N ILE A 131 -0.95 -12.27 -35.60
CA ILE A 131 -0.36 -12.02 -34.28
C ILE A 131 -1.33 -12.41 -33.16
N ALA A 132 -2.61 -12.04 -33.28
CA ALA A 132 -3.62 -12.37 -32.28
C ALA A 132 -3.84 -13.88 -32.11
N LYS A 133 -3.45 -14.73 -33.06
CA LYS A 133 -3.56 -16.20 -32.99
C LYS A 133 -2.32 -16.87 -32.40
N LEU A 134 -1.23 -16.13 -32.21
CA LEU A 134 -0.03 -16.69 -31.59
C LEU A 134 -0.33 -17.20 -30.19
N LYS A 135 0.22 -18.36 -29.84
CA LYS A 135 -0.02 -18.99 -28.52
C LYS A 135 0.50 -18.12 -27.38
N CYS A 136 1.62 -17.42 -27.62
CA CYS A 136 2.21 -16.51 -26.64
C CYS A 136 1.31 -15.33 -26.27
N MET A 137 0.30 -15.00 -27.12
CA MET A 137 -0.70 -13.97 -26.81
C MET A 137 -1.84 -14.47 -25.93
N HIS A 138 -1.85 -15.78 -25.58
CA HIS A 138 -2.87 -16.43 -24.77
C HIS A 138 -2.24 -17.18 -23.58
N ASN A 139 -3.06 -17.50 -22.58
CA ASN A 139 -2.63 -18.28 -21.41
C ASN A 139 -1.34 -17.77 -20.76
N MET A 140 -1.23 -16.47 -20.64
CA MET A 140 -0.08 -15.80 -20.03
C MET A 140 -0.09 -16.00 -18.51
N VAL A 141 1.08 -16.18 -17.95
CA VAL A 141 1.30 -16.20 -16.50
C VAL A 141 1.84 -14.84 -16.09
N SER A 142 1.15 -14.15 -15.20
CA SER A 142 1.62 -12.86 -14.68
C SER A 142 2.89 -13.04 -13.85
N PRO A 143 3.84 -12.09 -13.93
CA PRO A 143 5.00 -12.11 -13.07
C PRO A 143 4.59 -11.80 -11.62
N GLU A 144 5.21 -12.47 -10.66
CA GLU A 144 5.00 -12.20 -9.24
C GLU A 144 6.36 -11.98 -8.56
N SER A 145 6.43 -10.94 -7.72
CA SER A 145 7.62 -10.68 -6.92
C SER A 145 7.76 -11.71 -5.79
N ALA A 146 8.99 -12.00 -5.40
CA ALA A 146 9.21 -12.79 -4.20
C ALA A 146 8.57 -12.09 -2.99
N ARG A 147 7.88 -12.86 -2.14
CA ARG A 147 7.14 -12.35 -0.98
C ARG A 147 7.15 -13.35 0.17
N ILE A 148 6.88 -12.85 1.36
CA ILE A 148 6.67 -13.69 2.53
C ILE A 148 5.26 -14.28 2.46
N ILE A 149 5.17 -15.59 2.66
CA ILE A 149 3.90 -16.31 2.82
C ILE A 149 3.89 -17.03 4.18
N ASP A 150 2.71 -17.15 4.74
CA ASP A 150 2.45 -17.97 5.90
C ASP A 150 1.89 -19.32 5.44
N THR A 151 2.50 -20.40 5.91
CA THR A 151 2.03 -21.77 5.66
C THR A 151 1.89 -22.45 7.02
N ASP A 152 0.67 -22.51 7.51
CA ASP A 152 0.32 -23.13 8.80
C ASP A 152 1.13 -22.55 10.00
N GLY A 153 1.30 -21.24 10.05
CA GLY A 153 2.03 -20.55 11.11
C GLY A 153 3.55 -20.58 10.94
N PHE A 154 4.04 -20.97 9.78
CA PHE A 154 5.45 -20.92 9.43
C PHE A 154 5.70 -19.99 8.25
N TYR A 155 6.52 -18.97 8.45
CA TYR A 155 6.86 -17.97 7.42
C TYR A 155 7.97 -18.47 6.51
N GLN A 156 7.74 -18.37 5.20
CA GLN A 156 8.72 -18.73 4.17
C GLN A 156 8.67 -17.78 2.99
N VAL A 157 9.75 -17.73 2.21
CA VAL A 157 9.82 -16.91 1.00
C VAL A 157 9.19 -17.69 -0.16
N ALA A 158 8.10 -17.18 -0.72
CA ALA A 158 7.64 -17.59 -2.05
C ALA A 158 8.58 -16.96 -3.07
N GLN A 159 9.19 -17.79 -3.90
CA GLN A 159 10.13 -17.35 -4.93
C GLN A 159 9.42 -16.51 -6.00
N GLN A 160 10.21 -15.66 -6.64
CA GLN A 160 9.74 -14.87 -7.77
C GLN A 160 9.24 -15.76 -8.91
N VAL A 161 8.09 -15.44 -9.48
CA VAL A 161 7.59 -16.00 -10.73
C VAL A 161 7.91 -15.02 -11.85
N ILE A 162 8.82 -15.39 -12.75
CA ILE A 162 9.19 -14.53 -13.89
C ILE A 162 7.99 -14.30 -14.81
N GLY A 163 7.12 -15.30 -14.96
CA GLY A 163 5.91 -15.20 -15.76
C GLY A 163 6.16 -15.20 -17.27
N THR A 164 5.07 -15.17 -18.04
CA THR A 164 5.07 -15.11 -19.51
C THR A 164 4.13 -14.03 -20.03
N GLU A 165 3.71 -13.11 -19.19
CA GLU A 165 2.79 -12.05 -19.57
C GLU A 165 3.50 -11.01 -20.43
N LEU A 166 3.00 -10.85 -21.68
CA LEU A 166 3.49 -9.86 -22.63
C LEU A 166 2.76 -8.51 -22.44
N ASP A 167 3.49 -7.43 -22.64
CA ASP A 167 2.90 -6.18 -23.08
C ASP A 167 2.40 -6.38 -24.51
N ARG A 168 1.10 -6.61 -24.66
CA ARG A 168 0.48 -6.99 -25.92
C ARG A 168 0.70 -5.96 -27.03
N GLU A 169 0.62 -4.68 -26.70
CA GLU A 169 0.76 -3.62 -27.71
C GLU A 169 2.21 -3.51 -28.17
N LYS A 170 3.14 -3.56 -27.23
CA LYS A 170 4.57 -3.57 -27.55
C LYS A 170 4.96 -4.81 -28.36
N ALA A 171 4.50 -5.98 -27.98
CA ALA A 171 4.77 -7.22 -28.70
C ALA A 171 4.22 -7.19 -30.14
N LYS A 172 2.96 -6.72 -30.33
CA LYS A 172 2.38 -6.51 -31.65
C LYS A 172 3.23 -5.58 -32.51
N GLN A 173 3.60 -4.43 -31.96
CA GLN A 173 4.41 -3.43 -32.66
C GLN A 173 5.78 -3.98 -33.08
N VAL A 174 6.45 -4.69 -32.16
CA VAL A 174 7.76 -5.30 -32.43
C VAL A 174 7.67 -6.36 -33.54
N ILE A 175 6.67 -7.24 -33.50
CA ILE A 175 6.48 -8.28 -34.49
C ILE A 175 6.12 -7.66 -35.83
N GLU A 176 5.18 -6.72 -35.89
CA GLU A 176 4.79 -6.03 -37.11
C GLU A 176 5.96 -5.29 -37.76
N THR A 177 6.75 -4.55 -36.95
CA THR A 177 7.95 -3.86 -37.45
C THR A 177 8.97 -4.84 -38.02
N SER A 178 9.19 -5.97 -37.33
CA SER A 178 10.12 -7.01 -37.80
C SER A 178 9.65 -7.66 -39.10
N ILE A 179 8.36 -7.85 -39.33
CA ILE A 179 7.78 -8.34 -40.57
C ILE A 179 8.01 -7.33 -41.67
N ARG A 180 7.75 -6.04 -41.46
CA ARG A 180 7.94 -4.97 -42.43
C ARG A 180 9.40 -4.78 -42.82
N GLN A 181 10.32 -5.05 -41.91
CA GLN A 181 11.77 -5.02 -42.13
C GLN A 181 12.35 -6.33 -42.69
N TRP A 182 11.52 -7.31 -43.04
CA TRP A 182 11.93 -8.60 -43.59
C TRP A 182 12.85 -9.42 -42.68
N HIS A 183 12.77 -9.20 -41.36
CA HIS A 183 13.54 -10.01 -40.42
C HIS A 183 13.09 -11.48 -40.46
N LYS A 184 14.04 -12.39 -40.35
CA LYS A 184 13.77 -13.84 -40.33
C LYS A 184 13.45 -14.37 -38.91
N SER A 185 13.80 -13.61 -37.90
CA SER A 185 13.49 -13.92 -36.52
C SER A 185 13.34 -12.64 -35.69
N VAL A 186 12.62 -12.75 -34.60
CA VAL A 186 12.50 -11.73 -33.56
C VAL A 186 12.39 -12.41 -32.20
N ASN A 187 13.23 -11.99 -31.23
CA ASN A 187 13.18 -12.49 -29.87
C ASN A 187 12.41 -11.46 -29.01
N LEU A 188 11.26 -11.88 -28.45
CA LEU A 188 10.41 -11.00 -27.66
C LEU A 188 11.01 -10.67 -26.29
N GLU A 189 11.88 -11.54 -25.74
CA GLU A 189 12.63 -11.29 -24.50
C GLU A 189 13.63 -10.15 -24.71
N ASP A 190 14.49 -10.27 -25.72
CA ASP A 190 15.51 -9.26 -26.05
C ASP A 190 14.92 -7.90 -26.39
N LYS A 191 13.70 -7.88 -26.89
CA LYS A 191 12.95 -6.66 -27.19
C LYS A 191 12.19 -6.10 -25.98
N GLY A 192 12.30 -6.76 -24.82
CA GLY A 192 11.67 -6.35 -23.58
C GLY A 192 10.14 -6.32 -23.67
N CYS A 193 9.55 -7.28 -24.38
CA CYS A 193 8.10 -7.35 -24.56
C CYS A 193 7.38 -7.99 -23.38
N TYR A 194 8.08 -8.56 -22.40
CA TYR A 194 7.49 -9.17 -21.21
C TYR A 194 7.35 -8.18 -20.09
N LYS A 195 6.28 -8.32 -19.31
CA LYS A 195 6.16 -7.65 -18.03
C LYS A 195 7.14 -8.28 -17.04
N GLU A 196 7.67 -7.47 -16.16
CA GLU A 196 8.59 -7.90 -15.12
C GLU A 196 7.97 -7.70 -13.73
N ALA A 197 8.27 -8.62 -12.81
CA ALA A 197 7.97 -8.43 -11.41
C ALA A 197 8.90 -7.37 -10.80
N GLU A 198 8.45 -6.70 -9.74
CA GLU A 198 9.32 -5.83 -8.97
C GLU A 198 10.49 -6.63 -8.39
N LYS A 199 11.68 -6.07 -8.48
CA LYS A 199 12.89 -6.70 -7.92
C LYS A 199 12.82 -6.65 -6.40
N THR A 200 12.89 -7.81 -5.77
CA THR A 200 12.95 -7.98 -4.33
C THR A 200 14.27 -8.63 -3.91
N ASP A 201 14.80 -8.24 -2.75
CA ASP A 201 15.98 -8.90 -2.19
C ASP A 201 15.55 -10.15 -1.41
N GLU A 202 15.68 -11.32 -2.05
CA GLU A 202 15.32 -12.60 -1.43
C GLU A 202 16.10 -12.89 -0.14
N LYS A 203 17.36 -12.43 -0.03
CA LYS A 203 18.15 -12.60 1.19
C LYS A 203 17.58 -11.79 2.35
N GLU A 204 17.08 -10.60 2.04
CA GLU A 204 16.41 -9.78 3.04
C GLU A 204 15.07 -10.38 3.45
N LEU A 205 14.28 -10.87 2.48
CA LEU A 205 13.03 -11.60 2.77
C LEU A 205 13.28 -12.84 3.63
N GLN A 206 14.39 -13.58 3.39
CA GLN A 206 14.75 -14.75 4.20
C GLN A 206 15.06 -14.37 5.66
N LYS A 207 15.84 -13.29 5.89
CA LYS A 207 16.08 -12.79 7.26
C LYS A 207 14.78 -12.38 7.96
N GLN A 208 13.84 -11.82 7.21
CA GLN A 208 12.52 -11.46 7.72
C GLN A 208 11.73 -12.70 8.13
N CYS A 209 11.72 -13.74 7.30
CA CYS A 209 11.12 -15.03 7.65
C CYS A 209 11.75 -15.64 8.89
N ASP A 210 13.08 -15.65 8.97
CA ASP A 210 13.82 -16.20 10.11
C ASP A 210 13.46 -15.47 11.40
N PHE A 211 13.36 -14.13 11.36
CA PHE A 211 12.92 -13.35 12.49
C PHE A 211 11.47 -13.67 12.89
N LEU A 212 10.51 -13.65 11.94
CA LEU A 212 9.11 -13.95 12.20
C LEU A 212 8.92 -15.37 12.76
N ASN A 213 9.64 -16.36 12.21
CA ASN A 213 9.64 -17.72 12.73
C ASN A 213 10.21 -17.81 14.13
N SER A 214 11.16 -16.94 14.48
CA SER A 214 11.76 -16.91 15.83
C SER A 214 10.79 -16.43 16.90
N ILE A 215 9.76 -15.65 16.51
CA ILE A 215 8.74 -15.07 17.42
C ILE A 215 7.33 -15.59 17.12
N LYS A 216 7.18 -16.64 16.31
CA LYS A 216 5.87 -17.15 15.87
C LYS A 216 4.94 -17.59 16.99
N ASP A 217 5.52 -18.02 18.11
CA ASP A 217 4.78 -18.52 19.26
C ASP A 217 4.50 -17.42 20.30
N VAL A 218 4.90 -16.16 20.07
CA VAL A 218 4.63 -15.04 20.96
C VAL A 218 3.14 -14.75 20.99
N ILE A 219 2.56 -14.79 22.20
CA ILE A 219 1.16 -14.42 22.45
C ILE A 219 1.13 -13.63 23.76
N ILE A 220 0.98 -12.32 23.66
CA ILE A 220 0.87 -11.42 24.80
C ILE A 220 -0.56 -10.89 24.82
N THR A 221 -1.31 -11.21 25.86
CA THR A 221 -2.69 -10.72 26.00
C THR A 221 -2.75 -9.65 27.07
N TYR A 222 -3.01 -8.42 26.68
CA TYR A 222 -3.32 -7.35 27.61
C TYR A 222 -4.73 -7.52 28.19
N ASP A 223 -4.81 -7.51 29.51
CA ASP A 223 -6.07 -7.59 30.24
C ASP A 223 -6.44 -6.20 30.78
N PHE A 224 -7.55 -5.65 30.29
CA PHE A 224 -8.11 -4.37 30.72
C PHE A 224 -9.32 -4.56 31.68
N GLY A 225 -9.49 -5.76 32.23
CA GLY A 225 -10.59 -6.14 33.10
C GLY A 225 -11.71 -6.82 32.36
N ASP A 226 -12.68 -6.08 31.88
CA ASP A 226 -13.80 -6.58 31.03
C ASP A 226 -13.44 -6.80 29.56
N ARG A 227 -12.27 -6.35 29.13
CA ARG A 227 -11.80 -6.37 27.75
C ARG A 227 -10.37 -6.88 27.64
N LYS A 228 -10.04 -7.55 26.53
CA LYS A 228 -8.70 -8.08 26.26
C LYS A 228 -8.23 -7.72 24.86
N GLU A 229 -6.92 -7.56 24.71
CA GLU A 229 -6.28 -7.32 23.43
C GLU A 229 -5.07 -8.24 23.28
N THR A 230 -4.99 -8.98 22.17
CA THR A 230 -3.92 -9.95 21.94
C THR A 230 -2.91 -9.41 20.94
N VAL A 231 -1.64 -9.51 21.31
CA VAL A 231 -0.48 -9.21 20.50
C VAL A 231 0.17 -10.53 20.09
N ASP A 232 -0.04 -10.94 18.85
CA ASP A 232 0.53 -12.11 18.22
C ASP A 232 1.58 -11.71 17.17
N VAL A 233 2.19 -12.70 16.51
CA VAL A 233 3.21 -12.46 15.49
C VAL A 233 2.69 -11.60 14.33
N GLU A 234 1.41 -11.75 13.94
CA GLU A 234 0.83 -10.96 12.86
C GLU A 234 0.65 -9.49 13.27
N THR A 235 0.20 -9.25 14.50
CA THR A 235 0.11 -7.91 15.09
C THR A 235 1.49 -7.25 15.17
N ILE A 236 2.52 -8.01 15.58
CA ILE A 236 3.90 -7.53 15.64
C ILE A 236 4.41 -7.18 14.24
N ARG A 237 4.22 -8.06 13.28
CA ARG A 237 4.63 -7.87 11.88
C ARG A 237 4.01 -6.60 11.30
N LYS A 238 2.74 -6.41 11.49
CA LYS A 238 1.97 -5.31 10.89
C LYS A 238 2.29 -3.95 11.54
N ASN A 239 2.44 -3.92 12.85
CA ASN A 239 2.41 -2.65 13.60
C ASN A 239 3.73 -2.27 14.27
N MET A 240 4.71 -3.18 14.42
CA MET A 240 5.84 -2.93 15.32
C MET A 240 7.21 -3.02 14.65
N LEU A 241 7.29 -3.49 13.38
CA LEU A 241 8.56 -3.65 12.69
C LEU A 241 8.94 -2.42 11.88
N SER A 242 10.23 -2.08 11.87
CA SER A 242 10.80 -1.12 10.94
C SER A 242 10.82 -1.67 9.51
N LYS A 243 11.25 -0.86 8.54
CA LYS A 243 11.46 -1.32 7.15
C LYS A 243 12.50 -2.44 7.04
N ASP A 244 13.45 -2.47 7.98
CA ASP A 244 14.50 -3.50 8.06
C ASP A 244 14.07 -4.69 8.94
N PHE A 245 12.78 -4.85 9.20
CA PHE A 245 12.19 -5.92 10.02
C PHE A 245 12.77 -6.06 11.44
N LYS A 246 13.20 -4.94 12.03
CA LYS A 246 13.61 -4.88 13.44
C LYS A 246 12.48 -4.28 14.26
N LEU A 247 12.34 -4.72 15.51
CA LEU A 247 11.42 -4.11 16.47
C LEU A 247 11.75 -2.63 16.64
N SER A 248 10.80 -1.77 16.27
CA SER A 248 10.91 -0.32 16.36
C SER A 248 10.23 0.20 17.61
N GLN A 249 10.99 0.77 18.54
CA GLN A 249 10.45 1.36 19.77
C GLN A 249 9.35 2.38 19.46
N LYS A 250 9.59 3.25 18.48
CA LYS A 250 8.60 4.27 18.06
C LYS A 250 7.29 3.65 17.59
N LYS A 251 7.34 2.58 16.76
CA LYS A 251 6.12 1.92 16.27
C LYS A 251 5.40 1.16 17.38
N ILE A 252 6.14 0.58 18.32
CA ILE A 252 5.57 -0.05 19.50
C ILE A 252 4.85 1.00 20.37
N GLU A 253 5.45 2.18 20.56
CA GLU A 253 4.81 3.30 21.25
C GLU A 253 3.54 3.79 20.52
N GLU A 254 3.59 3.89 19.18
CA GLU A 254 2.41 4.21 18.38
C GLU A 254 1.28 3.17 18.53
N TYR A 255 1.63 1.89 18.58
CA TYR A 255 0.67 0.81 18.84
C TYR A 255 0.08 0.92 20.26
N VAL A 256 0.93 1.05 21.29
CA VAL A 256 0.46 1.21 22.67
C VAL A 256 -0.38 2.47 22.82
N LYS A 257 -0.04 3.56 22.11
CA LYS A 257 -0.87 4.77 22.08
C LYS A 257 -2.28 4.47 21.53
N SER A 258 -2.38 3.63 20.50
CA SER A 258 -3.70 3.22 19.99
C SER A 258 -4.49 2.38 21.00
N LEU A 259 -3.80 1.61 21.86
CA LEU A 259 -4.44 0.93 22.97
C LEU A 259 -4.91 1.93 24.03
N ALA A 260 -4.11 2.95 24.36
CA ALA A 260 -4.49 4.00 25.31
C ALA A 260 -5.72 4.76 24.79
N GLU A 261 -5.75 5.17 23.52
CA GLU A 261 -6.93 5.82 22.90
C GLU A 261 -8.20 4.97 22.96
N LYS A 262 -8.06 3.63 23.00
CA LYS A 262 -9.18 2.68 23.04
C LYS A 262 -9.61 2.33 24.47
N TYR A 263 -8.69 2.30 25.43
CA TYR A 263 -8.90 1.72 26.74
C TYR A 263 -8.68 2.65 27.93
N ASP A 264 -8.10 3.83 27.75
CA ASP A 264 -8.06 4.85 28.77
C ASP A 264 -9.47 5.40 29.02
N THR A 265 -9.77 5.68 30.28
CA THR A 265 -11.12 6.08 30.71
C THR A 265 -11.21 7.46 31.34
N ILE A 266 -10.08 8.18 31.45
CA ILE A 266 -10.07 9.56 31.95
C ILE A 266 -10.98 10.43 31.06
N GLY A 267 -11.89 11.16 31.70
CA GLY A 267 -12.81 12.09 31.03
C GLY A 267 -13.94 11.45 30.24
N ASN A 268 -14.01 10.12 30.17
CA ASN A 268 -15.09 9.41 29.49
C ASN A 268 -16.43 9.66 30.19
N GLU A 269 -17.50 9.60 29.39
CA GLU A 269 -18.84 9.63 29.90
C GLU A 269 -19.18 8.35 30.67
N ARG A 270 -19.78 8.50 31.87
CA ARG A 270 -20.22 7.39 32.71
C ARG A 270 -21.65 7.60 33.15
N SER A 271 -22.44 6.52 33.11
CA SER A 271 -23.77 6.50 33.66
C SER A 271 -23.70 6.04 35.12
N PHE A 272 -24.43 6.71 36.00
CA PHE A 272 -24.37 6.46 37.42
C PHE A 272 -25.74 6.72 38.06
N VAL A 273 -26.10 5.96 39.05
CA VAL A 273 -27.34 6.12 39.81
C VAL A 273 -27.06 6.96 41.07
N THR A 274 -27.72 8.11 41.16
CA THR A 274 -27.53 9.09 42.20
C THR A 274 -28.15 8.62 43.54
N TYR A 275 -27.79 9.29 44.64
CA TYR A 275 -28.30 9.00 46.00
C TYR A 275 -29.82 9.04 46.11
N ASP A 276 -30.49 9.78 45.24
CA ASP A 276 -31.96 9.92 45.21
C ASP A 276 -32.60 9.09 44.08
N ASN A 277 -31.90 8.06 43.58
CA ASN A 277 -32.35 7.11 42.56
C ASN A 277 -32.66 7.75 41.18
N ARG A 278 -32.00 8.83 40.83
CA ARG A 278 -32.02 9.36 39.45
C ARG A 278 -30.85 8.76 38.66
N THR A 279 -31.04 8.59 37.38
CA THR A 279 -29.94 8.21 36.48
C THR A 279 -29.26 9.47 35.94
N SER A 280 -27.94 9.53 36.10
CA SER A 280 -27.09 10.62 35.64
C SER A 280 -26.13 10.14 34.56
N SER A 281 -25.79 10.99 33.60
CA SER A 281 -24.71 10.79 32.63
C SER A 281 -23.74 11.97 32.74
N ILE A 282 -22.52 11.65 33.15
CA ILE A 282 -21.50 12.66 33.50
C ILE A 282 -20.23 12.36 32.68
N SER A 283 -19.66 13.36 32.06
CA SER A 283 -18.33 13.31 31.41
C SER A 283 -17.38 14.33 32.04
N GLY A 284 -16.10 14.14 31.81
CA GLY A 284 -15.07 15.06 32.32
C GLY A 284 -14.48 14.69 33.67
N GLY A 285 -13.62 15.56 34.17
CA GLY A 285 -12.78 15.30 35.32
C GLY A 285 -11.48 14.57 34.98
N ASP A 286 -10.71 14.23 36.02
CA ASP A 286 -9.37 13.64 35.90
C ASP A 286 -9.29 12.20 36.50
N TYR A 287 -10.43 11.61 36.84
CA TYR A 287 -10.52 10.22 37.32
C TYR A 287 -10.64 9.25 36.13
N GLY A 288 -9.96 8.12 36.21
CA GLY A 288 -10.00 7.08 35.18
C GLY A 288 -8.68 6.32 35.10
N TRP A 289 -8.67 5.26 34.29
CA TRP A 289 -7.48 4.52 33.95
C TRP A 289 -6.68 5.29 32.86
N GLN A 290 -5.35 5.31 33.01
CA GLN A 290 -4.44 5.89 32.03
C GLN A 290 -3.21 5.02 31.88
N ILE A 291 -2.94 4.56 30.66
CA ILE A 291 -1.77 3.76 30.33
C ILE A 291 -0.50 4.63 30.31
N ASP A 292 0.56 4.17 30.95
CA ASP A 292 1.91 4.70 30.70
C ASP A 292 2.42 4.13 29.37
N ILE A 293 2.26 4.91 28.29
CA ILE A 293 2.59 4.50 26.93
C ILE A 293 4.06 4.10 26.82
N LYS A 294 4.96 4.89 27.40
CA LYS A 294 6.40 4.64 27.27
C LYS A 294 6.83 3.37 27.99
N LYS A 295 6.39 3.22 29.23
CA LYS A 295 6.74 2.07 30.04
C LYS A 295 6.14 0.79 29.48
N THR A 296 4.85 0.81 29.11
CA THR A 296 4.17 -0.33 28.50
C THR A 296 4.82 -0.73 27.17
N ALA A 297 5.26 0.23 26.35
CA ALA A 297 5.95 -0.06 25.08
C ALA A 297 7.34 -0.67 25.31
N GLN A 298 8.06 -0.26 26.35
CA GLN A 298 9.34 -0.88 26.73
C GLN A 298 9.13 -2.32 27.19
N ASP A 299 8.14 -2.54 28.06
CA ASP A 299 7.81 -3.86 28.58
C ASP A 299 7.33 -4.79 27.45
N LEU A 300 6.49 -4.29 26.52
CA LEU A 300 6.05 -5.04 25.34
C LEU A 300 7.24 -5.47 24.46
N LYS A 301 8.17 -4.57 24.18
CA LYS A 301 9.37 -4.89 23.41
C LYS A 301 10.21 -5.98 24.05
N GLN A 302 10.36 -5.91 25.37
CA GLN A 302 11.09 -6.93 26.12
C GLN A 302 10.36 -8.28 26.08
N MET A 303 9.05 -8.30 26.31
CA MET A 303 8.24 -9.53 26.23
C MET A 303 8.30 -10.20 24.85
N ILE A 304 8.27 -9.41 23.74
CA ILE A 304 8.45 -9.94 22.40
C ILE A 304 9.85 -10.55 22.24
N THR A 305 10.88 -9.88 22.75
CA THR A 305 12.27 -10.36 22.69
C THR A 305 12.44 -11.65 23.48
N ASP A 306 11.79 -11.75 24.64
CA ASP A 306 11.82 -12.92 25.52
C ASP A 306 10.88 -14.04 25.08
N LYS A 307 10.13 -13.81 23.97
CA LYS A 307 9.15 -14.77 23.41
C LYS A 307 8.06 -15.17 24.39
N THR A 308 7.54 -14.19 25.09
CA THR A 308 6.55 -14.39 26.17
C THR A 308 5.21 -14.89 25.62
N ILE A 309 4.62 -15.83 26.36
CA ILE A 309 3.23 -16.28 26.19
C ILE A 309 2.57 -16.06 27.56
N ASP A 310 1.83 -14.95 27.71
CA ASP A 310 1.23 -14.60 29.01
C ASP A 310 0.06 -13.63 28.86
N VAL A 311 -0.74 -13.56 29.92
CA VAL A 311 -1.79 -12.56 30.13
C VAL A 311 -1.28 -11.52 31.11
N VAL A 312 -1.12 -10.29 30.68
CA VAL A 312 -0.50 -9.21 31.42
C VAL A 312 -1.38 -7.98 31.51
N ASN A 313 -1.14 -7.15 32.49
CA ASN A 313 -1.73 -5.81 32.54
C ASN A 313 -0.76 -4.81 31.89
N PRO A 314 -1.27 -3.79 31.17
CA PRO A 314 -0.41 -2.67 30.82
C PRO A 314 0.09 -1.95 32.08
N THR A 315 1.22 -1.28 31.99
CA THR A 315 1.66 -0.37 33.04
C THR A 315 0.80 0.88 33.00
N TYR A 316 0.20 1.25 34.10
CA TYR A 316 -0.66 2.43 34.22
C TYR A 316 0.08 3.59 34.89
N SER A 317 -0.09 4.81 34.35
CA SER A 317 0.29 6.05 35.02
C SER A 317 -0.77 6.47 36.06
N GLN A 318 -2.03 6.05 35.86
CA GLN A 318 -3.13 6.25 36.77
C GLN A 318 -4.04 5.02 36.75
N SER A 319 -4.48 4.60 37.93
CA SER A 319 -5.43 3.49 38.12
C SER A 319 -6.63 3.91 38.94
N THR A 320 -7.71 3.16 38.84
CA THR A 320 -8.96 3.35 39.61
C THR A 320 -9.27 2.14 40.47
N VAL A 321 -10.35 2.21 41.29
CA VAL A 321 -10.77 1.13 42.20
C VAL A 321 -11.40 -0.04 41.44
N SER A 322 -11.95 0.17 40.26
CA SER A 322 -12.67 -0.83 39.48
C SER A 322 -12.14 -0.92 38.05
N ARG A 323 -12.16 -2.13 37.51
CA ARG A 323 -11.89 -2.40 36.11
C ARG A 323 -13.16 -2.64 35.28
N ASN A 324 -14.32 -2.45 35.92
CA ASN A 324 -15.59 -2.46 35.20
C ASN A 324 -15.68 -1.25 34.26
N SER A 325 -16.64 -1.27 33.37
CA SER A 325 -16.80 -0.23 32.34
C SER A 325 -17.11 1.17 32.91
N ASP A 326 -17.62 1.25 34.11
CA ASP A 326 -17.92 2.50 34.84
C ASP A 326 -16.77 3.03 35.69
N ASP A 327 -15.77 2.21 36.03
CA ASP A 327 -14.60 2.49 36.90
C ASP A 327 -14.91 2.96 38.30
N ILE A 328 -16.19 3.17 38.67
CA ILE A 328 -16.60 3.88 39.88
C ILE A 328 -16.43 3.00 41.13
N GLY A 329 -16.74 1.69 41.00
CA GLY A 329 -16.79 0.79 42.17
C GLY A 329 -17.96 1.09 43.10
N HIS A 330 -17.80 0.71 44.39
CA HIS A 330 -18.87 0.84 45.38
C HIS A 330 -18.55 1.84 46.51
N SER A 331 -17.40 2.50 46.43
CA SER A 331 -16.96 3.49 47.43
C SER A 331 -16.57 4.78 46.73
N TYR A 332 -17.27 5.87 47.01
CA TYR A 332 -17.07 7.16 46.32
C TYR A 332 -17.68 8.31 47.17
N LEU A 333 -17.25 9.55 46.86
CA LEU A 333 -17.87 10.76 47.36
C LEU A 333 -18.77 11.36 46.28
N GLU A 334 -20.06 11.44 46.52
CA GLU A 334 -21.09 12.00 45.64
C GLU A 334 -21.43 13.43 46.05
N ILE A 335 -21.48 14.35 45.08
CA ILE A 335 -21.76 15.76 45.28
C ILE A 335 -22.79 16.24 44.26
N ASP A 336 -24.01 16.48 44.73
CA ASP A 336 -25.10 17.06 43.97
C ASP A 336 -25.11 18.59 44.12
N LYS A 337 -24.70 19.31 43.11
CA LYS A 337 -24.64 20.77 43.11
C LYS A 337 -26.01 21.42 43.10
N SER A 338 -27.02 20.80 42.51
CA SER A 338 -28.37 21.39 42.44
C SER A 338 -29.09 21.37 43.79
N HIS A 339 -28.84 20.33 44.59
CA HIS A 339 -29.48 20.17 45.87
C HIS A 339 -28.55 20.46 47.08
N GLY A 340 -27.26 20.76 46.81
CA GLY A 340 -26.28 20.98 47.86
C GLY A 340 -26.04 19.74 48.72
N SER A 341 -26.20 18.54 48.16
CA SER A 341 -26.08 17.28 48.91
C SER A 341 -24.71 16.67 48.73
N VAL A 342 -24.09 16.19 49.81
CA VAL A 342 -22.85 15.43 49.82
C VAL A 342 -23.08 14.09 50.47
N VAL A 343 -22.75 12.99 49.78
CA VAL A 343 -22.94 11.62 50.31
C VAL A 343 -21.62 10.85 50.13
N LEU A 344 -21.12 10.26 51.21
CA LEU A 344 -20.00 9.33 51.14
C LEU A 344 -20.52 7.90 51.20
N TYR A 345 -20.22 7.15 50.13
CA TYR A 345 -20.47 5.71 50.06
C TYR A 345 -19.21 4.92 50.41
N VAL A 346 -19.38 3.86 51.18
CA VAL A 346 -18.36 2.86 51.46
C VAL A 346 -18.98 1.47 51.25
N ASP A 347 -18.39 0.71 50.31
CA ASP A 347 -18.89 -0.62 49.91
C ASP A 347 -20.41 -0.63 49.61
N GLY A 348 -20.87 0.41 48.90
CA GLY A 348 -22.27 0.58 48.51
C GLY A 348 -23.23 1.11 49.57
N ASN A 349 -22.74 1.37 50.77
CA ASN A 349 -23.56 1.90 51.85
C ASN A 349 -23.27 3.38 52.12
N PRO A 350 -24.30 4.24 52.26
CA PRO A 350 -24.10 5.63 52.64
C PRO A 350 -23.64 5.74 54.09
N VAL A 351 -22.45 6.28 54.32
CA VAL A 351 -21.83 6.48 55.62
C VAL A 351 -22.04 7.91 56.12
N VAL A 352 -21.98 8.86 55.20
CA VAL A 352 -22.29 10.27 55.46
C VAL A 352 -23.30 10.74 54.44
N GLN A 353 -24.29 11.47 54.89
CA GLN A 353 -25.19 12.27 54.01
C GLN A 353 -25.44 13.60 54.70
N CYS A 354 -25.03 14.70 54.06
CA CYS A 354 -25.14 16.02 54.67
C CYS A 354 -25.45 17.09 53.61
N GLN A 355 -25.87 18.28 54.08
CA GLN A 355 -26.00 19.47 53.28
C GLN A 355 -24.67 20.23 53.27
N ALA A 356 -24.29 20.73 52.09
CA ALA A 356 -23.09 21.51 51.90
C ALA A 356 -23.42 22.92 51.40
N ARG A 357 -22.53 23.85 51.69
CA ARG A 357 -22.54 25.16 51.03
C ARG A 357 -21.62 25.10 49.82
N LEU A 358 -22.09 25.54 48.66
CA LEU A 358 -21.38 25.44 47.41
C LEU A 358 -20.89 26.82 46.97
N GLY A 359 -19.65 26.89 46.54
CA GLY A 359 -19.12 27.99 45.77
C GLY A 359 -19.61 28.00 44.33
N THR A 360 -19.20 29.00 43.56
CA THR A 360 -19.46 29.03 42.13
C THR A 360 -18.43 28.22 41.32
N ASP A 361 -18.75 27.95 40.06
CA ASP A 361 -17.83 27.37 39.08
C ASP A 361 -17.25 25.99 39.40
N ILE A 362 -18.05 25.17 40.10
CA ILE A 362 -17.72 23.77 40.32
C ILE A 362 -18.14 22.98 39.10
N SER A 363 -17.17 22.46 38.33
CA SER A 363 -17.46 21.65 37.16
C SER A 363 -17.97 20.26 37.50
N SER A 364 -18.96 19.75 36.74
CA SER A 364 -19.38 18.37 36.81
C SER A 364 -18.28 17.45 36.26
N GLY A 365 -18.14 16.24 36.83
CA GLY A 365 -17.13 15.28 36.39
C GLY A 365 -16.81 14.24 37.42
N PHE A 366 -15.93 13.31 37.06
CA PHE A 366 -15.33 12.34 37.95
C PHE A 366 -13.90 12.77 38.26
N TYR A 367 -13.60 12.95 39.54
CA TYR A 367 -12.34 13.49 39.98
C TYR A 367 -11.60 12.53 40.89
N ARG A 368 -10.28 12.57 40.88
CA ARG A 368 -9.41 11.94 41.86
C ARG A 368 -9.08 12.92 42.97
N LEU A 369 -8.80 12.40 44.15
CA LEU A 369 -8.17 13.18 45.19
C LEU A 369 -6.74 13.57 44.76
N LYS A 370 -6.42 14.88 44.76
CA LYS A 370 -5.09 15.39 44.43
C LYS A 370 -4.20 15.51 45.67
N LEU A 371 -4.77 16.05 46.70
CA LEU A 371 -4.06 16.32 47.96
C LEU A 371 -5.06 16.32 49.12
N ARG A 372 -4.60 15.88 50.28
CA ARG A 372 -5.32 15.95 51.55
C ARG A 372 -4.51 16.75 52.54
N GLU A 373 -5.15 17.75 53.21
CA GLU A 373 -4.51 18.63 54.16
C GLU A 373 -5.36 18.74 55.40
N ALA A 374 -4.78 18.42 56.58
CA ALA A 374 -5.53 18.40 57.82
C ALA A 374 -5.84 19.83 58.31
N ALA A 375 -4.94 20.77 58.09
CA ALA A 375 -5.15 22.18 58.40
C ALA A 375 -4.26 23.05 57.54
N ALA A 376 -4.85 24.05 56.87
CA ALA A 376 -4.13 25.06 56.13
C ALA A 376 -3.68 26.22 57.05
N GLU A 377 -2.75 27.05 56.54
CA GLU A 377 -2.22 28.20 57.28
C GLU A 377 -3.28 29.24 57.67
N ASP A 378 -4.36 29.31 56.89
CA ASP A 378 -5.49 30.20 57.11
C ASP A 378 -6.52 29.70 58.16
N GLY A 379 -6.26 28.51 58.75
CA GLY A 379 -7.11 27.90 59.76
C GLY A 379 -8.20 26.97 59.21
N THR A 380 -8.33 26.84 57.87
CA THR A 380 -9.26 25.87 57.27
C THR A 380 -8.79 24.46 57.58
N LYS A 381 -9.71 23.57 57.92
CA LYS A 381 -9.41 22.20 58.37
C LYS A 381 -9.98 21.16 57.41
N ASN A 382 -9.36 19.96 57.45
CA ASN A 382 -9.80 18.78 56.72
C ASN A 382 -10.11 19.05 55.23
N ILE A 383 -9.10 19.48 54.50
CA ILE A 383 -9.24 19.90 53.09
C ILE A 383 -8.91 18.72 52.20
N MET A 384 -9.75 18.44 51.23
CA MET A 384 -9.54 17.43 50.17
C MET A 384 -9.63 18.13 48.81
N TYR A 385 -8.49 18.27 48.12
CA TYR A 385 -8.39 18.92 46.81
C TYR A 385 -8.71 17.95 45.69
N PHE A 386 -9.52 18.37 44.75
CA PHE A 386 -9.86 17.62 43.51
C PHE A 386 -10.12 18.61 42.36
N GLY A 387 -9.89 18.18 41.12
CA GLY A 387 -10.07 19.09 40.01
C GLY A 387 -9.36 20.42 40.22
N ASP A 388 -10.11 21.51 40.09
CA ASP A 388 -9.65 22.89 40.40
C ASP A 388 -10.28 23.42 41.70
N GLY A 389 -10.83 22.54 42.52
CA GLY A 389 -11.55 22.88 43.73
C GLY A 389 -11.17 22.02 44.93
N ALA A 390 -11.96 22.14 46.00
CA ALA A 390 -11.80 21.40 47.24
C ALA A 390 -13.13 21.20 47.96
N VAL A 391 -13.21 20.10 48.72
CA VAL A 391 -14.18 19.97 49.80
C VAL A 391 -13.45 20.14 51.15
N TYR A 392 -14.02 20.91 52.05
CA TYR A 392 -13.37 21.26 53.32
C TYR A 392 -14.37 21.44 54.49
N GLN A 393 -13.85 21.40 55.71
CA GLN A 393 -14.61 21.65 56.94
C GLN A 393 -15.03 23.14 56.99
N PHE A 394 -16.32 23.38 57.21
CA PHE A 394 -16.88 24.69 57.44
C PHE A 394 -17.05 24.93 58.94
N ASP A 395 -16.44 25.97 59.46
CA ASP A 395 -16.54 26.36 60.87
C ASP A 395 -17.40 27.64 60.96
N ASP A 396 -18.56 27.58 61.63
CA ASP A 396 -19.52 28.69 61.72
C ASP A 396 -18.94 29.97 62.39
N ALA A 397 -17.79 29.85 63.03
CA ALA A 397 -17.17 30.89 63.81
C ALA A 397 -16.07 31.69 63.10
N ALA A 398 -15.65 31.31 61.91
CA ALA A 398 -14.56 31.93 61.20
C ALA A 398 -15.02 32.74 59.99
N ALA A 399 -14.82 34.05 59.99
CA ALA A 399 -14.76 34.83 58.73
C ALA A 399 -13.71 34.18 57.83
N MET A 400 -14.09 33.79 56.63
CA MET A 400 -13.26 33.00 55.70
C MET A 400 -11.89 33.67 55.47
N PRO A 401 -10.81 32.99 55.84
CA PRO A 401 -9.45 33.51 55.55
C PRO A 401 -9.11 33.30 54.04
N GLY A 402 -8.26 34.13 53.52
CA GLY A 402 -7.75 34.04 52.15
C GLY A 402 -6.86 32.82 51.98
N PHE A 403 -7.09 32.01 50.97
CA PHE A 403 -6.32 30.82 50.62
C PHE A 403 -4.92 31.24 50.13
N SER A 404 -3.91 30.90 50.88
CA SER A 404 -2.51 31.10 50.53
C SER A 404 -1.90 29.79 50.08
N GLY A 405 -2.01 29.47 48.77
CA GLY A 405 -1.46 28.19 48.31
C GLY A 405 -1.59 27.85 46.84
N ASN A 406 -1.81 28.83 45.98
CA ASN A 406 -1.43 28.83 44.54
C ASN A 406 -1.71 30.22 44.00
N GLU A 407 -0.74 30.83 43.34
CA GLU A 407 -0.71 32.26 42.96
C GLU A 407 -1.79 32.75 41.95
N ASP A 408 -2.78 31.91 41.60
CA ASP A 408 -3.77 32.27 40.56
C ASP A 408 -5.25 32.16 40.95
N ILE A 409 -5.62 31.84 42.19
CA ILE A 409 -7.02 31.81 42.61
C ILE A 409 -7.36 33.13 43.29
N SER A 410 -7.77 34.13 42.52
CA SER A 410 -8.35 35.39 42.98
C SER A 410 -9.55 35.10 43.90
N ALA A 411 -9.40 35.37 45.17
CA ALA A 411 -10.44 35.16 46.19
C ALA A 411 -11.61 36.12 46.01
N THR A 412 -12.60 35.74 45.16
CA THR A 412 -13.94 36.36 45.16
C THR A 412 -14.85 35.57 46.09
N ALA A 413 -15.10 36.04 47.26
CA ALA A 413 -16.14 35.55 48.15
C ALA A 413 -17.50 35.68 47.44
N THR A 414 -18.22 34.55 47.27
CA THR A 414 -19.58 34.57 46.77
C THR A 414 -20.54 34.97 47.89
N SER A 415 -21.80 35.24 47.53
CA SER A 415 -22.85 35.64 48.46
C SER A 415 -23.09 34.71 49.65
N ASN A 416 -22.56 33.45 49.61
CA ASN A 416 -22.70 32.41 50.62
C ASN A 416 -21.44 32.17 51.44
N GLY A 417 -20.39 32.97 51.29
CA GLY A 417 -19.16 32.83 52.07
C GLY A 417 -18.29 31.61 51.73
N VAL A 418 -18.54 30.93 50.58
CA VAL A 418 -17.73 29.80 50.08
C VAL A 418 -16.97 30.23 48.83
N ARG A 419 -15.74 29.79 48.68
CA ARG A 419 -14.86 30.13 47.56
C ARG A 419 -15.33 29.47 46.28
N GLN A 420 -14.98 30.11 45.17
CA GLN A 420 -15.14 29.56 43.83
C GLN A 420 -14.47 28.18 43.73
N GLY A 421 -15.14 27.21 43.12
CA GLY A 421 -14.67 25.82 43.01
C GLY A 421 -14.76 24.99 44.26
N CYS A 422 -15.16 25.54 45.42
CA CYS A 422 -15.09 24.87 46.71
C CYS A 422 -16.46 24.46 47.27
N ILE A 423 -16.44 23.47 48.17
CA ILE A 423 -17.59 22.87 48.84
C ILE A 423 -17.28 22.85 50.35
N ALA A 424 -18.13 23.50 51.13
CA ALA A 424 -17.99 23.56 52.60
C ALA A 424 -18.99 22.64 53.27
N VAL A 425 -18.50 21.75 54.13
CA VAL A 425 -19.23 20.71 54.84
C VAL A 425 -19.08 20.89 56.35
N ASP A 426 -20.12 20.58 57.13
CA ASP A 426 -20.08 20.67 58.59
C ASP A 426 -18.94 19.83 59.20
N GLU A 427 -18.47 20.20 60.37
CA GLU A 427 -17.34 19.59 61.05
C GLU A 427 -17.47 18.07 61.22
N THR A 428 -18.62 17.58 61.64
CA THR A 428 -18.84 16.15 61.93
C THR A 428 -18.78 15.33 60.66
N SER A 429 -19.50 15.78 59.64
CA SER A 429 -19.52 15.12 58.34
C SER A 429 -18.14 15.19 57.65
N MET A 430 -17.46 16.35 57.68
CA MET A 430 -16.16 16.49 57.08
C MET A 430 -15.07 15.67 57.75
N ASN A 431 -15.07 15.58 59.07
CA ASN A 431 -14.16 14.71 59.81
C ASN A 431 -14.33 13.22 59.40
N THR A 432 -15.57 12.78 59.25
CA THR A 432 -15.85 11.40 58.80
C THR A 432 -15.40 11.19 57.34
N ILE A 433 -15.71 12.11 56.42
CA ILE A 433 -15.28 12.06 55.04
C ILE A 433 -13.73 12.02 54.97
N PHE A 434 -13.07 12.95 55.64
CA PHE A 434 -11.62 13.13 55.61
C PHE A 434 -10.86 11.89 56.11
N THR A 435 -11.36 11.23 57.16
CA THR A 435 -10.72 10.04 57.77
C THR A 435 -11.04 8.74 57.07
N THR A 436 -12.20 8.64 56.40
CA THR A 436 -12.70 7.39 55.78
C THR A 436 -12.37 7.30 54.32
N PHE A 437 -12.40 8.41 53.57
CA PHE A 437 -12.17 8.45 52.14
C PHE A 437 -10.78 7.93 51.79
N GLN A 438 -10.65 7.09 50.74
CA GLN A 438 -9.36 6.57 50.27
C GLN A 438 -8.94 7.31 49.00
N ASP A 439 -7.63 7.46 48.77
CA ASP A 439 -7.07 8.30 47.74
C ASP A 439 -7.41 7.84 46.28
N ASN A 440 -7.77 6.57 46.11
CA ASN A 440 -8.14 5.99 44.84
C ASN A 440 -9.66 5.96 44.56
N TRP A 441 -10.48 6.43 45.52
CA TRP A 441 -11.92 6.52 45.33
C TRP A 441 -12.28 7.73 44.47
N PRO A 442 -13.34 7.67 43.63
CA PRO A 442 -13.78 8.83 42.84
C PRO A 442 -14.55 9.85 43.69
N ILE A 443 -14.40 11.12 43.37
CA ILE A 443 -15.25 12.22 43.75
C ILE A 443 -16.13 12.54 42.54
N ILE A 444 -17.44 12.37 42.69
CA ILE A 444 -18.42 12.52 41.59
C ILE A 444 -19.17 13.82 41.81
N VAL A 445 -19.10 14.73 40.85
CA VAL A 445 -19.77 16.02 40.94
C VAL A 445 -20.75 16.14 39.75
N TYR A 446 -22.00 16.47 40.08
CA TYR A 446 -23.02 16.65 39.01
C TYR A 446 -24.07 17.70 39.43
N ASP A 447 -24.93 18.04 38.51
CA ASP A 447 -26.12 18.86 38.67
C ASP A 447 -27.31 18.30 37.87
N ASP A 448 -28.46 18.95 37.93
CA ASP A 448 -29.67 18.50 37.23
C ASP A 448 -29.55 18.43 35.72
N SER A 449 -28.60 19.15 35.13
CA SER A 449 -28.34 19.07 33.66
C SER A 449 -27.72 17.72 33.27
N ASN A 450 -27.15 16.99 34.18
CA ASN A 450 -26.59 15.67 33.98
C ASN A 450 -27.63 14.53 34.15
N ILE A 451 -28.85 14.83 34.63
CA ILE A 451 -29.87 13.83 34.92
C ILE A 451 -30.58 13.43 33.63
N THR A 452 -30.57 12.16 33.29
CA THR A 452 -31.13 11.59 32.06
C THR A 452 -32.43 10.82 32.31
N GLY A 453 -32.75 10.47 33.52
CA GLY A 453 -33.97 9.74 33.83
C GLY A 453 -34.19 9.49 35.33
N GLN A 454 -35.36 8.94 35.68
CA GLN A 454 -35.60 8.37 37.00
C GLN A 454 -35.52 6.86 36.92
N THR A 455 -34.82 6.23 37.87
CA THR A 455 -34.80 4.77 37.97
C THR A 455 -36.16 4.35 38.57
N THR A 456 -37.05 3.81 37.72
CA THR A 456 -38.27 3.15 38.23
C THR A 456 -37.83 1.91 39.01
N GLN A 457 -38.00 1.94 40.35
CA GLN A 457 -37.91 0.72 41.14
C GLN A 457 -38.97 -0.26 40.59
N GLY A 458 -38.50 -1.33 39.95
CA GLY A 458 -39.36 -2.49 39.70
C GLY A 458 -39.73 -3.08 41.06
N THR A 459 -40.99 -2.94 41.43
CA THR A 459 -41.59 -3.71 42.50
C THR A 459 -41.61 -5.18 42.09
N GLU A 460 -40.73 -5.99 42.67
CA GLU A 460 -40.90 -7.42 42.83
C GLU A 460 -40.75 -7.78 44.31
#